data_dd56026e9465beadb7defe1291c4df8b
#
_entry.id   dd56026e9465beadb7defe1291c4df8b
#
_cell.length_a   1.000
_cell.length_b   1.000
_cell.length_c   1.000
_cell.angle_alpha   90.00
_cell.angle_beta   90.00
_cell.angle_gamma   90.00
#
_symmetry.space_group_name_H-M   'P 1'
#
loop_
_entity.id
_entity.type
_entity.pdbx_description
1 polymer ?
#
loop_
_entity_poly.entity_id
_entity_poly.type
_entity_poly.pdbx_seq_one_letter_code
_entity_poly.pdbx_strand_id
1 'polypeptide(L)'
;MYRKVMKMILSKRFKNRRKELGFTQKELAEGICEQSLISRVEKLGVAPTSDILFALSQRLQVSMDYFFDESVSDKAPDITVFKRLVDKALFTRSYDQLAYLVEAEKQKEAVHSQESSEYLTYLACIVDFHHYHKEDIAIGCMEELSHRISKKSSFYLDVYNSLVNFYALASRDEDLDGLYEGISEKLSHLDISNTECFHKYIKIRYNHAHYLFKRKRQSQAIDELTDLIETLRDKKSCYFLADMLCLIANVGEGFLSKDEILSYYREAECLFKFFGPQNSYLSLKEYLS
;
A
#
# COMPACT_ATOMS: atom_id res chain seq x y z
N MET A 1 -4.93 27.25 17.87
CA MET A 1 -5.72 26.05 18.21
C MET A 1 -4.93 24.76 17.92
N TYR A 2 -4.40 24.54 16.71
CA TYR A 2 -3.63 23.36 16.27
C TYR A 2 -2.46 22.99 17.20
N ARG A 3 -1.56 23.92 17.55
CA ARG A 3 -0.42 23.66 18.47
C ARG A 3 -0.81 23.13 19.85
N LYS A 4 -2.00 23.51 20.38
CA LYS A 4 -2.47 23.06 21.69
C LYS A 4 -2.96 21.61 21.63
N VAL A 5 -3.67 21.26 20.56
CA VAL A 5 -4.15 19.90 20.29
C VAL A 5 -2.96 18.95 20.08
N MET A 6 -1.99 19.30 19.26
CA MET A 6 -0.79 18.48 19.02
C MET A 6 0.02 18.23 20.30
N LYS A 7 0.17 19.22 21.18
CA LYS A 7 0.84 19.03 22.48
C LYS A 7 0.09 18.05 23.39
N MET A 8 -1.22 18.08 23.36
CA MET A 8 -2.06 17.19 24.18
C MET A 8 -1.98 15.74 23.66
N ILE A 9 -2.00 15.55 22.33
CA ILE A 9 -1.88 14.25 21.69
C ILE A 9 -0.51 13.62 21.99
N LEU A 10 0.56 14.38 21.77
CA LEU A 10 1.93 13.93 22.06
C LEU A 10 2.07 13.49 23.52
N SER A 11 1.63 14.33 24.47
CA SER A 11 1.71 14.06 25.92
C SER A 11 0.99 12.77 26.29
N LYS A 12 -0.26 12.61 25.84
CA LYS A 12 -1.10 11.45 26.14
C LYS A 12 -0.52 10.16 25.57
N ARG A 13 -0.20 10.14 24.28
CA ARG A 13 0.32 8.96 23.58
C ARG A 13 1.67 8.52 24.10
N PHE A 14 2.57 9.47 24.32
CA PHE A 14 3.89 9.19 24.86
C PHE A 14 3.81 8.49 26.22
N LYS A 15 2.99 9.04 27.14
CA LYS A 15 2.79 8.49 28.48
C LYS A 15 2.09 7.12 28.45
N ASN A 16 1.08 6.96 27.60
CA ASN A 16 0.34 5.69 27.49
C ASN A 16 1.28 4.59 26.97
N ARG A 17 1.99 4.86 25.87
CA ARG A 17 2.86 3.87 25.26
C ARG A 17 4.01 3.43 26.17
N ARG A 18 4.64 4.37 26.88
CA ARG A 18 5.64 4.03 27.89
C ARG A 18 5.09 3.09 28.96
N LYS A 19 3.89 3.37 29.46
CA LYS A 19 3.23 2.54 30.48
C LYS A 19 2.86 1.14 29.97
N GLU A 20 2.37 1.05 28.74
CA GLU A 20 2.05 -0.23 28.08
C GLU A 20 3.27 -1.15 27.99
N LEU A 21 4.43 -0.57 27.72
CA LEU A 21 5.70 -1.31 27.67
C LEU A 21 6.36 -1.50 29.05
N GLY A 22 5.74 -1.02 30.12
CA GLY A 22 6.24 -1.16 31.49
C GLY A 22 7.43 -0.27 31.86
N PHE A 23 7.85 0.67 30.99
CA PHE A 23 8.98 1.53 31.28
C PHE A 23 8.67 2.59 32.34
N THR A 24 9.60 2.81 33.27
CA THR A 24 9.66 4.06 34.04
C THR A 24 10.16 5.20 33.15
N GLN A 25 9.96 6.45 33.58
CA GLN A 25 10.50 7.62 32.84
C GLN A 25 12.05 7.59 32.78
N LYS A 26 12.71 7.04 33.81
CA LYS A 26 14.15 6.92 33.88
C LYS A 26 14.68 5.87 32.90
N GLU A 27 14.07 4.70 32.85
CA GLU A 27 14.43 3.62 31.92
C GLU A 27 14.20 4.03 30.48
N LEU A 28 13.08 4.75 30.19
CA LEU A 28 12.84 5.26 28.84
C LEU A 28 13.88 6.28 28.39
N ALA A 29 14.40 7.10 29.31
CA ALA A 29 15.38 8.15 29.03
C ALA A 29 16.82 7.62 28.90
N GLU A 30 17.13 6.49 29.50
CA GLU A 30 18.49 5.95 29.63
C GLU A 30 19.22 5.85 28.29
N GLY A 31 20.39 6.50 28.19
CA GLY A 31 21.20 6.51 26.97
C GLY A 31 20.64 7.36 25.81
N ILE A 32 19.51 8.04 25.99
CA ILE A 32 18.89 8.90 24.96
C ILE A 32 18.82 10.37 25.40
N CYS A 33 18.30 10.62 26.61
CA CYS A 33 18.12 11.99 27.11
C CYS A 33 17.98 12.01 28.63
N GLU A 34 17.84 13.21 29.20
CA GLU A 34 17.55 13.37 30.62
C GLU A 34 16.09 12.98 30.95
N GLN A 35 15.88 12.29 32.09
CA GLN A 35 14.55 11.92 32.58
C GLN A 35 13.60 13.14 32.71
N SER A 36 14.16 14.30 33.02
CA SER A 36 13.43 15.57 33.08
C SER A 36 12.76 15.95 31.76
N LEU A 37 13.37 15.59 30.60
CA LEU A 37 12.75 15.78 29.28
C LEU A 37 11.53 14.90 29.10
N ILE A 38 11.63 13.62 29.46
CA ILE A 38 10.49 12.68 29.41
C ILE A 38 9.31 13.22 30.25
N SER A 39 9.60 13.70 31.47
CA SER A 39 8.59 14.30 32.33
C SER A 39 7.91 15.53 31.69
N ARG A 40 8.67 16.40 31.02
CA ARG A 40 8.15 17.57 30.29
C ARG A 40 7.32 17.19 29.07
N VAL A 41 7.73 16.18 28.33
CA VAL A 41 6.95 15.64 27.21
C VAL A 41 5.60 15.16 27.72
N GLU A 42 5.59 14.33 28.78
CA GLU A 42 4.36 13.73 29.33
C GLU A 42 3.43 14.72 30.04
N LYS A 43 3.96 15.78 30.65
CA LYS A 43 3.15 16.76 31.41
C LYS A 43 2.75 17.96 30.58
N LEU A 44 3.63 18.43 29.72
CA LEU A 44 3.49 19.71 29.04
C LEU A 44 3.39 19.57 27.50
N GLY A 45 3.57 18.36 26.96
CA GLY A 45 3.59 18.13 25.50
C GLY A 45 4.74 18.87 24.82
N VAL A 46 5.88 19.02 25.49
CA VAL A 46 7.07 19.62 24.89
C VAL A 46 7.65 18.61 23.91
N ALA A 47 7.67 18.94 22.62
CA ALA A 47 8.28 18.06 21.61
C ALA A 47 9.80 18.04 21.79
N PRO A 48 10.42 16.85 21.90
CA PRO A 48 11.88 16.69 21.83
C PRO A 48 12.43 17.15 20.46
N THR A 49 13.73 17.25 20.34
CA THR A 49 14.38 17.38 19.04
C THR A 49 14.13 16.11 18.20
N SER A 50 14.24 16.21 16.88
CA SER A 50 13.88 15.09 15.97
C SER A 50 14.73 13.84 16.19
N ASP A 51 16.00 13.99 16.50
CA ASP A 51 16.95 12.91 16.83
C ASP A 51 16.55 12.18 18.13
N ILE A 52 16.25 12.92 19.18
CA ILE A 52 15.79 12.36 20.46
C ILE A 52 14.43 11.70 20.28
N LEU A 53 13.49 12.35 19.55
CA LEU A 53 12.18 11.80 19.31
C LEU A 53 12.25 10.51 18.49
N PHE A 54 13.14 10.45 17.49
CA PHE A 54 13.40 9.24 16.73
C PHE A 54 13.91 8.10 17.61
N ALA A 55 14.95 8.35 18.45
CA ALA A 55 15.47 7.35 19.36
C ALA A 55 14.42 6.85 20.37
N LEU A 56 13.60 7.76 20.89
CA LEU A 56 12.49 7.41 21.79
C LEU A 56 11.39 6.62 21.08
N SER A 57 11.08 6.95 19.82
CA SER A 57 10.11 6.20 19.03
C SER A 57 10.54 4.76 18.79
N GLN A 58 11.83 4.54 18.50
CA GLN A 58 12.40 3.20 18.36
C GLN A 58 12.28 2.39 19.67
N ARG A 59 12.62 3.00 20.81
CA ARG A 59 12.53 2.34 22.13
C ARG A 59 11.08 2.06 22.52
N LEU A 60 10.16 2.95 22.14
CA LEU A 60 8.72 2.77 22.34
C LEU A 60 8.06 1.86 21.30
N GLN A 61 8.82 1.38 20.32
CA GLN A 61 8.35 0.50 19.25
C GLN A 61 7.16 1.10 18.47
N VAL A 62 7.26 2.37 18.12
CA VAL A 62 6.26 3.10 17.31
C VAL A 62 6.96 3.96 16.25
N SER A 63 6.22 4.39 15.21
CA SER A 63 6.72 5.39 14.27
C SER A 63 6.70 6.80 14.90
N MET A 64 7.45 7.74 14.33
CA MET A 64 7.38 9.14 14.78
C MET A 64 5.97 9.73 14.58
N ASP A 65 5.28 9.33 13.51
CA ASP A 65 3.91 9.80 13.19
C ASP A 65 2.90 9.39 14.26
N TYR A 66 3.12 8.27 14.95
CA TYR A 66 2.29 7.83 16.08
C TYR A 66 2.05 8.95 17.10
N PHE A 67 2.99 9.85 17.30
CA PHE A 67 2.87 10.93 18.30
C PHE A 67 2.09 12.14 17.81
N PHE A 68 1.86 12.28 16.48
CA PHE A 68 1.32 13.50 15.89
C PHE A 68 0.06 13.28 15.04
N ASP A 69 -0.13 12.10 14.48
CA ASP A 69 -1.24 11.81 13.59
C ASP A 69 -2.51 11.46 14.38
N GLU A 70 -3.55 12.31 14.28
CA GLU A 70 -4.84 12.10 14.94
C GLU A 70 -5.56 10.83 14.45
N SER A 71 -5.26 10.36 13.26
CA SER A 71 -5.84 9.14 12.67
C SER A 71 -5.24 7.85 13.25
N VAL A 72 -4.05 7.93 13.86
CA VAL A 72 -3.40 6.77 14.48
C VAL A 72 -4.06 6.45 15.82
N SER A 73 -4.67 5.28 15.94
CA SER A 73 -5.31 4.80 17.17
C SER A 73 -4.32 4.73 18.35
N ASP A 74 -4.77 5.06 19.56
CA ASP A 74 -3.99 4.94 20.81
C ASP A 74 -3.52 3.48 21.11
N LYS A 75 -4.00 2.48 20.33
CA LYS A 75 -3.67 1.04 20.46
C LYS A 75 -2.68 0.52 19.41
N ALA A 76 -1.86 1.36 18.84
CA ALA A 76 -1.19 1.19 17.56
C ALA A 76 0.15 0.41 17.42
N PRO A 77 0.78 -0.28 18.37
CA PRO A 77 2.02 -1.00 18.06
C PRO A 77 1.82 -2.28 17.27
N ASP A 78 0.73 -2.98 17.52
CA ASP A 78 0.45 -4.27 16.90
C ASP A 78 -0.05 -4.11 15.45
N ILE A 79 -0.84 -3.06 15.18
CA ILE A 79 -1.39 -2.76 13.85
C ILE A 79 -0.28 -2.32 12.87
N THR A 80 0.74 -1.58 13.31
CA THR A 80 1.82 -1.13 12.42
C THR A 80 2.70 -2.30 11.98
N VAL A 81 3.01 -3.21 12.90
CA VAL A 81 3.75 -4.44 12.58
C VAL A 81 2.92 -5.33 11.67
N PHE A 82 1.64 -5.52 11.99
CA PHE A 82 0.69 -6.29 11.18
C PHE A 82 0.61 -5.74 9.75
N LYS A 83 0.35 -4.44 9.56
CA LYS A 83 0.30 -3.81 8.23
C LYS A 83 1.59 -4.04 7.45
N ARG A 84 2.75 -3.84 8.07
CA ARG A 84 4.04 -4.08 7.40
C ARG A 84 4.25 -5.53 6.96
N LEU A 85 3.80 -6.49 7.77
CA LEU A 85 3.86 -7.92 7.40
C LEU A 85 2.89 -8.24 6.28
N VAL A 86 1.69 -7.67 6.32
CA VAL A 86 0.68 -7.76 5.26
C VAL A 86 1.22 -7.16 3.95
N ASP A 87 1.77 -5.95 3.99
CA ASP A 87 2.35 -5.28 2.80
C ASP A 87 3.45 -6.14 2.17
N LYS A 88 4.31 -6.73 3.00
CA LYS A 88 5.33 -7.67 2.53
C LYS A 88 4.73 -8.90 1.88
N ALA A 89 3.74 -9.55 2.52
CA ALA A 89 3.09 -10.74 1.98
C ALA A 89 2.36 -10.44 0.66
N LEU A 90 1.68 -9.30 0.55
CA LEU A 90 1.05 -8.83 -0.69
C LEU A 90 2.07 -8.54 -1.79
N PHE A 91 3.19 -7.88 -1.45
CA PHE A 91 4.26 -7.59 -2.40
C PHE A 91 4.92 -8.86 -2.95
N THR A 92 5.17 -9.84 -2.08
CA THR A 92 5.77 -11.13 -2.47
C THR A 92 4.75 -12.14 -3.00
N ARG A 93 3.44 -11.80 -3.03
CA ARG A 93 2.33 -12.70 -3.38
C ARG A 93 2.30 -13.99 -2.54
N SER A 94 2.74 -13.91 -1.29
CA SER A 94 2.76 -15.03 -0.34
C SER A 94 1.40 -15.10 0.37
N TYR A 95 0.39 -15.61 -0.34
CA TYR A 95 -0.99 -15.65 0.13
C TYR A 95 -1.22 -16.65 1.29
N ASP A 96 -0.38 -17.67 1.42
CA ASP A 96 -0.30 -18.55 2.59
C ASP A 96 0.09 -17.78 3.86
N GLN A 97 1.13 -16.92 3.77
CA GLN A 97 1.53 -16.05 4.87
C GLN A 97 0.45 -15.02 5.19
N LEU A 98 -0.19 -14.46 4.17
CA LEU A 98 -1.30 -13.53 4.36
C LEU A 98 -2.47 -14.20 5.08
N ALA A 99 -2.83 -15.43 4.71
CA ALA A 99 -3.88 -16.21 5.37
C ALA A 99 -3.58 -16.41 6.85
N TYR A 100 -2.35 -16.82 7.18
CA TYR A 100 -1.91 -16.96 8.58
C TYR A 100 -2.01 -15.65 9.38
N LEU A 101 -1.56 -14.54 8.79
CA LEU A 101 -1.61 -13.23 9.44
C LEU A 101 -3.06 -12.77 9.71
N VAL A 102 -3.95 -12.95 8.73
CA VAL A 102 -5.38 -12.59 8.87
C VAL A 102 -6.06 -13.43 9.93
N GLU A 103 -5.79 -14.72 9.96
CA GLU A 103 -6.38 -15.63 10.95
C GLU A 103 -5.88 -15.31 12.37
N ALA A 104 -4.57 -15.10 12.53
CA ALA A 104 -3.97 -14.72 13.81
C ALA A 104 -4.54 -13.39 14.33
N GLU A 105 -4.80 -12.42 13.43
CA GLU A 105 -5.38 -11.13 13.83
C GLU A 105 -6.86 -11.25 14.22
N LYS A 106 -7.63 -12.10 13.52
CA LYS A 106 -9.05 -12.38 13.86
C LYS A 106 -9.21 -13.06 15.22
N GLN A 107 -8.24 -13.88 15.64
CA GLN A 107 -8.29 -14.59 16.93
C GLN A 107 -7.96 -13.70 18.13
N LYS A 108 -7.46 -12.48 17.91
CA LYS A 108 -7.23 -11.55 19.01
C LYS A 108 -8.55 -11.06 19.59
N GLU A 109 -8.70 -11.13 20.92
CA GLU A 109 -9.87 -10.60 21.65
C GLU A 109 -9.95 -9.06 21.66
N ALA A 110 -9.23 -8.39 20.77
CA ALA A 110 -9.20 -6.94 20.68
C ALA A 110 -10.47 -6.41 20.01
N VAL A 111 -11.07 -5.38 20.58
CA VAL A 111 -12.15 -4.64 19.93
C VAL A 111 -11.58 -3.88 18.74
N HIS A 112 -11.85 -4.38 17.54
CA HIS A 112 -11.48 -3.71 16.31
C HIS A 112 -12.36 -2.48 16.08
N SER A 113 -11.75 -1.38 15.64
CA SER A 113 -12.52 -0.25 15.08
C SER A 113 -13.24 -0.69 13.81
N GLN A 114 -14.25 0.04 13.36
CA GLN A 114 -14.94 -0.24 12.10
C GLN A 114 -13.93 -0.32 10.93
N GLU A 115 -13.01 0.64 10.82
CA GLU A 115 -11.99 0.66 9.76
C GLU A 115 -11.07 -0.57 9.84
N SER A 116 -10.67 -0.99 11.04
CA SER A 116 -9.85 -2.20 11.22
C SER A 116 -10.60 -3.47 10.83
N SER A 117 -11.89 -3.55 11.14
CA SER A 117 -12.76 -4.68 10.76
C SER A 117 -12.95 -4.73 9.24
N GLU A 118 -13.17 -3.60 8.59
CA GLU A 118 -13.28 -3.49 7.13
C GLU A 118 -11.96 -3.86 6.45
N TYR A 119 -10.82 -3.44 7.01
CA TYR A 119 -9.49 -3.83 6.51
C TYR A 119 -9.24 -5.33 6.61
N LEU A 120 -9.62 -5.97 7.74
CA LEU A 120 -9.54 -7.42 7.87
C LEU A 120 -10.47 -8.14 6.90
N THR A 121 -11.67 -7.60 6.63
CA THR A 121 -12.57 -8.12 5.60
C THR A 121 -11.92 -8.04 4.22
N TYR A 122 -11.33 -6.90 3.86
CA TYR A 122 -10.58 -6.71 2.62
C TYR A 122 -9.49 -7.76 2.44
N LEU A 123 -8.67 -7.99 3.46
CA LEU A 123 -7.59 -8.99 3.43
C LEU A 123 -8.13 -10.42 3.34
N ALA A 124 -9.24 -10.71 4.03
CA ALA A 124 -9.90 -12.01 3.95
C ALA A 124 -10.41 -12.31 2.53
N CYS A 125 -10.98 -11.32 1.82
CA CYS A 125 -11.39 -11.48 0.44
C CYS A 125 -10.18 -11.81 -0.48
N ILE A 126 -9.02 -11.18 -0.25
CA ILE A 126 -7.79 -11.49 -1.00
C ILE A 126 -7.34 -12.93 -0.74
N VAL A 127 -7.39 -13.38 0.51
CA VAL A 127 -7.05 -14.76 0.92
C VAL A 127 -8.02 -15.76 0.30
N ASP A 128 -9.33 -15.50 0.37
CA ASP A 128 -10.34 -16.37 -0.22
C ASP A 128 -10.15 -16.51 -1.72
N PHE A 129 -9.84 -15.43 -2.43
CA PHE A 129 -9.61 -15.46 -3.87
C PHE A 129 -8.32 -16.21 -4.24
N HIS A 130 -7.18 -15.82 -3.68
CA HIS A 130 -5.88 -16.28 -4.16
C HIS A 130 -5.36 -17.54 -3.47
N HIS A 131 -5.73 -17.78 -2.20
CA HIS A 131 -5.24 -18.92 -1.42
C HIS A 131 -6.24 -20.07 -1.38
N TYR A 132 -7.51 -19.76 -1.10
CA TYR A 132 -8.55 -20.79 -1.00
C TYR A 132 -9.30 -21.03 -2.31
N HIS A 133 -9.03 -20.25 -3.36
CA HIS A 133 -9.69 -20.35 -4.68
C HIS A 133 -11.22 -20.28 -4.63
N LYS A 134 -11.76 -19.47 -3.70
CA LYS A 134 -13.20 -19.24 -3.52
C LYS A 134 -13.61 -17.95 -4.24
N GLU A 135 -13.47 -17.93 -5.56
CA GLU A 135 -13.59 -16.71 -6.38
C GLU A 135 -14.93 -16.01 -6.19
N ASP A 136 -16.06 -16.73 -6.29
CA ASP A 136 -17.41 -16.15 -6.17
C ASP A 136 -17.65 -15.52 -4.80
N ILE A 137 -17.21 -16.18 -3.74
CA ILE A 137 -17.36 -15.69 -2.36
C ILE A 137 -16.50 -14.44 -2.18
N ALA A 138 -15.26 -14.46 -2.67
CA ALA A 138 -14.33 -13.34 -2.54
C ALA A 138 -14.82 -12.11 -3.32
N ILE A 139 -15.35 -12.31 -4.53
CA ILE A 139 -15.90 -11.24 -5.36
C ILE A 139 -17.12 -10.63 -4.65
N GLY A 140 -18.12 -11.42 -4.27
CA GLY A 140 -19.33 -10.92 -3.61
C GLY A 140 -19.01 -10.16 -2.31
N CYS A 141 -18.08 -10.69 -1.50
CA CYS A 141 -17.64 -10.00 -0.29
C CYS A 141 -16.92 -8.67 -0.59
N MET A 142 -16.10 -8.61 -1.64
CA MET A 142 -15.39 -7.40 -2.05
C MET A 142 -16.35 -6.35 -2.62
N GLU A 143 -17.40 -6.77 -3.36
CA GLU A 143 -18.48 -5.89 -3.83
C GLU A 143 -19.21 -5.24 -2.66
N GLU A 144 -19.68 -6.04 -1.70
CA GLU A 144 -20.33 -5.54 -0.50
C GLU A 144 -19.46 -4.54 0.24
N LEU A 145 -18.16 -4.84 0.39
CA LEU A 145 -17.21 -3.95 1.01
C LEU A 145 -17.06 -2.64 0.21
N SER A 146 -17.00 -2.71 -1.12
CA SER A 146 -16.85 -1.53 -1.98
C SER A 146 -18.01 -0.54 -1.84
N HIS A 147 -19.22 -1.03 -1.58
CA HIS A 147 -20.41 -0.19 -1.40
C HIS A 147 -20.47 0.49 -0.03
N ARG A 148 -19.92 -0.14 1.03
CA ARG A 148 -20.00 0.37 2.40
C ARG A 148 -18.77 1.14 2.86
N ILE A 149 -17.60 0.91 2.24
CA ILE A 149 -16.34 1.52 2.67
C ILE A 149 -16.37 3.04 2.52
N SER A 150 -15.89 3.75 3.53
CA SER A 150 -15.77 5.20 3.47
C SER A 150 -14.75 5.64 2.42
N LYS A 151 -15.10 6.66 1.62
CA LYS A 151 -14.19 7.31 0.68
C LYS A 151 -12.94 7.92 1.34
N LYS A 152 -12.97 8.10 2.67
CA LYS A 152 -11.84 8.60 3.47
C LYS A 152 -10.95 7.48 4.01
N SER A 153 -11.32 6.24 3.82
CA SER A 153 -10.50 5.10 4.27
C SER A 153 -9.18 5.04 3.51
N SER A 154 -8.11 4.74 4.25
CA SER A 154 -6.75 4.66 3.71
C SER A 154 -6.59 3.56 2.64
N PHE A 155 -7.44 2.53 2.66
CA PHE A 155 -7.41 1.42 1.69
C PHE A 155 -8.62 1.39 0.72
N TYR A 156 -9.36 2.51 0.62
CA TYR A 156 -10.51 2.61 -0.29
C TYR A 156 -10.16 2.26 -1.75
N LEU A 157 -9.09 2.83 -2.27
CA LEU A 157 -8.61 2.55 -3.64
C LEU A 157 -8.11 1.11 -3.80
N ASP A 158 -7.57 0.52 -2.74
CA ASP A 158 -7.08 -0.87 -2.77
C ASP A 158 -8.24 -1.86 -2.93
N VAL A 159 -9.39 -1.60 -2.30
CA VAL A 159 -10.62 -2.40 -2.46
C VAL A 159 -11.07 -2.40 -3.91
N TYR A 160 -11.17 -1.23 -4.54
CA TYR A 160 -11.59 -1.13 -5.95
C TYR A 160 -10.58 -1.76 -6.90
N ASN A 161 -9.28 -1.52 -6.68
CA ASN A 161 -8.24 -2.13 -7.50
C ASN A 161 -8.25 -3.67 -7.39
N SER A 162 -8.50 -4.21 -6.20
CA SER A 162 -8.58 -5.65 -6.00
C SER A 162 -9.85 -6.23 -6.63
N LEU A 163 -10.97 -5.53 -6.54
CA LEU A 163 -12.22 -5.93 -7.19
C LEU A 163 -12.06 -6.05 -8.70
N VAL A 164 -11.49 -5.01 -9.34
CA VAL A 164 -11.17 -5.04 -10.77
C VAL A 164 -10.27 -6.23 -11.15
N ASN A 165 -9.23 -6.48 -10.34
CA ASN A 165 -8.33 -7.61 -10.58
C ASN A 165 -9.06 -8.96 -10.44
N PHE A 166 -9.95 -9.10 -9.46
CA PHE A 166 -10.74 -10.32 -9.28
C PHE A 166 -11.65 -10.58 -10.48
N TYR A 167 -12.36 -9.57 -10.97
CA TYR A 167 -13.18 -9.70 -12.18
C TYR A 167 -12.33 -10.10 -13.40
N ALA A 168 -11.19 -9.43 -13.60
CA ALA A 168 -10.29 -9.74 -14.71
C ALA A 168 -9.71 -11.15 -14.66
N LEU A 169 -9.40 -11.66 -13.45
CA LEU A 169 -8.86 -13.01 -13.27
C LEU A 169 -9.95 -14.10 -13.38
N ALA A 170 -11.15 -13.79 -12.89
CA ALA A 170 -12.31 -14.69 -12.99
C ALA A 170 -13.01 -14.65 -14.38
N SER A 171 -12.44 -13.90 -15.34
CA SER A 171 -13.01 -13.73 -16.69
C SER A 171 -14.46 -13.17 -16.68
N ARG A 172 -14.79 -12.34 -15.70
CA ARG A 172 -16.06 -11.63 -15.56
C ARG A 172 -15.95 -10.23 -16.17
N ASP A 173 -15.75 -10.17 -17.47
CA ASP A 173 -15.37 -8.94 -18.17
C ASP A 173 -16.55 -7.95 -18.38
N GLU A 174 -17.80 -8.37 -18.17
CA GLU A 174 -18.99 -7.61 -18.56
C GLU A 174 -19.17 -6.28 -17.82
N ASP A 175 -18.70 -6.21 -16.56
CA ASP A 175 -18.86 -5.02 -15.71
C ASP A 175 -17.57 -4.19 -15.53
N LEU A 176 -16.45 -4.61 -16.13
CA LEU A 176 -15.14 -3.99 -15.89
C LEU A 176 -15.02 -2.57 -16.45
N ASP A 177 -15.62 -2.27 -17.61
CA ASP A 177 -15.57 -0.92 -18.17
C ASP A 177 -16.25 0.09 -17.24
N GLY A 178 -17.42 -0.23 -16.70
CA GLY A 178 -18.12 0.63 -15.74
C GLY A 178 -17.38 0.81 -14.41
N LEU A 179 -16.68 -0.24 -13.92
CA LEU A 179 -15.84 -0.15 -12.74
C LEU A 179 -14.63 0.77 -12.98
N TYR A 180 -13.98 0.68 -14.13
CA TYR A 180 -12.85 1.55 -14.48
C TYR A 180 -13.28 3.00 -14.67
N GLU A 181 -14.45 3.27 -15.25
CA GLU A 181 -15.00 4.62 -15.34
C GLU A 181 -15.21 5.23 -13.95
N GLY A 182 -15.85 4.48 -13.03
CA GLY A 182 -16.04 4.92 -11.65
C GLY A 182 -14.73 5.14 -10.88
N ILE A 183 -13.69 4.34 -11.15
CA ILE A 183 -12.37 4.51 -10.57
C ILE A 183 -11.67 5.73 -11.16
N SER A 184 -11.76 5.95 -12.47
CA SER A 184 -11.14 7.09 -13.16
C SER A 184 -11.61 8.43 -12.62
N GLU A 185 -12.92 8.56 -12.35
CA GLU A 185 -13.46 9.75 -11.68
C GLU A 185 -12.81 9.99 -10.31
N LYS A 186 -12.59 8.92 -9.53
CA LYS A 186 -11.96 9.03 -8.22
C LYS A 186 -10.47 9.36 -8.31
N LEU A 187 -9.76 8.81 -9.28
CA LEU A 187 -8.34 9.08 -9.52
C LEU A 187 -8.10 10.52 -9.94
N SER A 188 -9.04 11.16 -10.68
CA SER A 188 -8.91 12.56 -11.10
C SER A 188 -8.87 13.56 -9.94
N HIS A 189 -9.39 13.17 -8.77
CA HIS A 189 -9.40 13.98 -7.55
C HIS A 189 -8.36 13.54 -6.51
N LEU A 190 -7.50 12.58 -6.85
CA LEU A 190 -6.51 12.05 -5.93
C LEU A 190 -5.30 12.99 -5.83
N ASP A 191 -4.89 13.31 -4.61
CA ASP A 191 -3.64 14.04 -4.38
C ASP A 191 -2.42 13.14 -4.56
N ILE A 192 -1.86 13.14 -5.77
CA ILE A 192 -0.66 12.38 -6.12
C ILE A 192 0.66 13.04 -5.66
N SER A 193 0.61 14.09 -4.85
CA SER A 193 1.80 14.61 -4.17
C SER A 193 2.24 13.69 -3.01
N ASN A 194 1.29 12.97 -2.43
CA ASN A 194 1.55 11.92 -1.45
C ASN A 194 2.05 10.65 -2.14
N THR A 195 3.17 10.10 -1.66
CA THR A 195 3.82 8.92 -2.26
C THR A 195 2.92 7.67 -2.27
N GLU A 196 2.16 7.43 -1.21
CA GLU A 196 1.25 6.28 -1.13
C GLU A 196 0.12 6.41 -2.14
N CYS A 197 -0.52 7.58 -2.22
CA CYS A 197 -1.56 7.88 -3.20
C CYS A 197 -1.02 7.78 -4.63
N PHE A 198 0.19 8.28 -4.87
CA PHE A 198 0.87 8.16 -6.16
C PHE A 198 1.10 6.70 -6.56
N HIS A 199 1.60 5.86 -5.67
CA HIS A 199 1.79 4.44 -5.98
C HIS A 199 0.47 3.72 -6.30
N LYS A 200 -0.60 4.03 -5.57
CA LYS A 200 -1.95 3.49 -5.86
C LYS A 200 -2.45 3.96 -7.22
N TYR A 201 -2.29 5.25 -7.53
CA TYR A 201 -2.63 5.83 -8.83
C TYR A 201 -1.93 5.10 -9.98
N ILE A 202 -0.62 4.95 -9.91
CA ILE A 202 0.18 4.27 -10.94
C ILE A 202 -0.27 2.81 -11.10
N LYS A 203 -0.44 2.08 -10.00
CA LYS A 203 -0.83 0.67 -10.03
C LYS A 203 -2.21 0.44 -10.66
N ILE A 204 -3.18 1.29 -10.32
CA ILE A 204 -4.56 1.16 -10.84
C ILE A 204 -4.57 1.45 -12.34
N ARG A 205 -3.92 2.52 -12.79
CA ARG A 205 -3.84 2.88 -14.20
C ARG A 205 -3.06 1.86 -15.03
N TYR A 206 -1.96 1.30 -14.48
CA TYR A 206 -1.25 0.18 -15.11
C TYR A 206 -2.17 -1.04 -15.30
N ASN A 207 -2.95 -1.41 -14.28
CA ASN A 207 -3.90 -2.51 -14.38
C ASN A 207 -4.98 -2.22 -15.43
N HIS A 208 -5.43 -0.96 -15.57
CA HIS A 208 -6.33 -0.55 -16.63
C HIS A 208 -5.72 -0.71 -18.03
N ALA A 209 -4.49 -0.24 -18.23
CA ALA A 209 -3.78 -0.45 -19.50
C ALA A 209 -3.63 -1.94 -19.86
N HIS A 210 -3.32 -2.78 -18.87
CA HIS A 210 -3.26 -4.23 -19.06
C HIS A 210 -4.62 -4.84 -19.40
N TYR A 211 -5.71 -4.37 -18.79
CA TYR A 211 -7.08 -4.75 -19.16
C TYR A 211 -7.41 -4.35 -20.59
N LEU A 212 -7.13 -3.10 -21.01
CA LEU A 212 -7.34 -2.60 -22.36
C LEU A 212 -6.60 -3.45 -23.40
N PHE A 213 -5.36 -3.84 -23.09
CA PHE A 213 -4.58 -4.75 -23.93
C PHE A 213 -5.27 -6.12 -24.12
N LYS A 214 -5.71 -6.73 -23.01
CA LYS A 214 -6.45 -8.02 -23.07
C LYS A 214 -7.74 -7.92 -23.89
N ARG A 215 -8.40 -6.76 -23.87
CA ARG A 215 -9.61 -6.46 -24.67
C ARG A 215 -9.30 -6.05 -26.10
N LYS A 216 -8.05 -6.16 -26.56
CA LYS A 216 -7.58 -5.77 -27.92
C LYS A 216 -7.79 -4.28 -28.22
N ARG A 217 -7.89 -3.44 -27.19
CA ARG A 217 -7.95 -1.96 -27.27
C ARG A 217 -6.53 -1.37 -27.20
N GLN A 218 -5.66 -1.80 -28.11
CA GLN A 218 -4.20 -1.56 -28.06
C GLN A 218 -3.85 -0.08 -28.08
N SER A 219 -4.48 0.73 -28.94
CA SER A 219 -4.23 2.18 -28.99
C SER A 219 -4.46 2.83 -27.65
N GLN A 220 -5.59 2.52 -27.00
CA GLN A 220 -5.93 3.08 -25.70
C GLN A 220 -4.97 2.59 -24.59
N ALA A 221 -4.50 1.35 -24.69
CA ALA A 221 -3.49 0.84 -23.75
C ALA A 221 -2.15 1.58 -23.90
N ILE A 222 -1.73 1.87 -25.12
CA ILE A 222 -0.50 2.65 -25.40
C ILE A 222 -0.63 4.09 -24.90
N ASP A 223 -1.76 4.74 -25.19
CA ASP A 223 -2.02 6.11 -24.71
C ASP A 223 -1.94 6.20 -23.18
N GLU A 224 -2.59 5.24 -22.48
CA GLU A 224 -2.56 5.12 -21.02
C GLU A 224 -1.13 4.92 -20.48
N LEU A 225 -0.35 4.03 -21.09
CA LEU A 225 1.03 3.74 -20.66
C LEU A 225 1.96 4.93 -20.92
N THR A 226 1.79 5.63 -22.05
CA THR A 226 2.58 6.81 -22.39
C THR A 226 2.36 7.91 -21.35
N ASP A 227 1.11 8.20 -21.02
CA ASP A 227 0.72 9.19 -20.02
C ASP A 227 1.27 8.84 -18.61
N LEU A 228 1.27 7.54 -18.28
CA LEU A 228 1.86 7.06 -17.03
C LEU A 228 3.38 7.25 -16.99
N ILE A 229 4.07 6.97 -18.09
CA ILE A 229 5.53 7.16 -18.17
C ILE A 229 5.89 8.65 -18.04
N GLU A 230 5.11 9.55 -18.66
CA GLU A 230 5.29 11.00 -18.48
C GLU A 230 5.07 11.40 -17.01
N THR A 231 4.01 10.89 -16.38
CA THR A 231 3.74 11.11 -14.96
C THR A 231 4.89 10.62 -14.07
N LEU A 232 5.47 9.45 -14.36
CA LEU A 232 6.65 8.93 -13.65
C LEU A 232 7.87 9.82 -13.83
N ARG A 233 8.09 10.33 -15.04
CA ARG A 233 9.20 11.23 -15.37
C ARG A 233 9.11 12.53 -14.58
N ASP A 234 7.93 13.15 -14.54
CA ASP A 234 7.68 14.38 -13.79
C ASP A 234 7.92 14.20 -12.29
N LYS A 235 7.54 13.06 -11.77
CA LYS A 235 7.73 12.68 -10.35
C LYS A 235 9.13 12.11 -10.06
N LYS A 236 10.00 11.94 -11.07
CA LYS A 236 11.33 11.30 -10.96
C LYS A 236 11.25 9.94 -10.26
N SER A 237 10.26 9.14 -10.64
CA SER A 237 9.98 7.82 -10.08
C SER A 237 10.17 6.72 -11.11
N CYS A 238 10.65 5.56 -10.69
CA CYS A 238 10.71 4.34 -11.51
C CYS A 238 9.70 3.27 -11.03
N TYR A 239 8.73 3.64 -10.20
CA TYR A 239 7.74 2.72 -9.66
C TYR A 239 6.90 2.11 -10.79
N PHE A 240 6.86 0.78 -10.92
CA PHE A 240 6.20 0.04 -12.00
C PHE A 240 6.73 0.30 -13.42
N LEU A 241 7.80 1.05 -13.61
CA LEU A 241 8.32 1.37 -14.94
C LEU A 241 8.75 0.12 -15.72
N ALA A 242 9.41 -0.84 -15.05
CA ALA A 242 9.80 -2.11 -15.67
C ALA A 242 8.60 -2.90 -16.19
N ASP A 243 7.53 -2.99 -15.38
CA ASP A 243 6.29 -3.66 -15.76
C ASP A 243 5.61 -2.96 -16.94
N MET A 244 5.62 -1.62 -16.98
CA MET A 244 5.09 -0.83 -18.10
C MET A 244 5.85 -1.06 -19.38
N LEU A 245 7.20 -1.08 -19.34
CA LEU A 245 8.02 -1.36 -20.51
C LEU A 245 7.77 -2.76 -21.07
N CYS A 246 7.63 -3.77 -20.20
CA CYS A 246 7.22 -5.10 -20.62
C CYS A 246 5.84 -5.10 -21.28
N LEU A 247 4.88 -4.36 -20.71
CA LEU A 247 3.54 -4.28 -21.27
C LEU A 247 3.54 -3.56 -22.63
N ILE A 248 4.32 -2.48 -22.80
CA ILE A 248 4.50 -1.80 -24.10
C ILE A 248 5.08 -2.75 -25.13
N ALA A 249 6.11 -3.54 -24.77
CA ALA A 249 6.67 -4.54 -25.66
C ALA A 249 5.62 -5.56 -26.13
N ASN A 250 4.79 -6.06 -25.18
CA ASN A 250 3.70 -7.00 -25.50
C ASN A 250 2.60 -6.36 -26.36
N VAL A 251 2.18 -5.14 -26.05
CA VAL A 251 1.16 -4.40 -26.83
C VAL A 251 1.69 -4.07 -28.22
N GLY A 252 2.99 -3.79 -28.33
CA GLY A 252 3.67 -3.43 -29.56
C GLY A 252 3.86 -4.60 -30.55
N GLU A 253 3.60 -5.85 -30.13
CA GLU A 253 3.64 -6.98 -31.04
C GLU A 253 2.70 -6.75 -32.24
N GLY A 254 3.29 -6.64 -33.44
CA GLY A 254 2.58 -6.34 -34.69
C GLY A 254 2.65 -4.88 -35.16
N PHE A 255 3.16 -3.94 -34.36
CA PHE A 255 3.35 -2.52 -34.71
C PHE A 255 4.82 -2.09 -34.63
N LEU A 256 5.55 -2.61 -33.64
CA LEU A 256 6.94 -2.31 -33.36
C LEU A 256 7.85 -3.32 -34.10
N SER A 257 9.03 -2.88 -34.47
CA SER A 257 10.08 -3.78 -34.96
C SER A 257 10.57 -4.70 -33.81
N LYS A 258 11.14 -5.83 -34.16
CA LYS A 258 11.73 -6.76 -33.18
C LYS A 258 12.82 -6.09 -32.34
N ASP A 259 13.60 -5.18 -32.93
CA ASP A 259 14.66 -4.47 -32.23
C ASP A 259 14.11 -3.50 -31.18
N GLU A 260 13.00 -2.80 -31.48
CA GLU A 260 12.30 -1.93 -30.50
C GLU A 260 11.71 -2.74 -29.35
N ILE A 261 11.05 -3.87 -29.63
CA ILE A 261 10.50 -4.76 -28.61
C ILE A 261 11.63 -5.27 -27.69
N LEU A 262 12.75 -5.72 -28.27
CA LEU A 262 13.91 -6.17 -27.50
C LEU A 262 14.54 -5.04 -26.68
N SER A 263 14.52 -3.79 -27.17
CA SER A 263 15.01 -2.63 -26.42
C SER A 263 14.17 -2.41 -25.15
N TYR A 264 12.85 -2.43 -25.27
CA TYR A 264 11.97 -2.30 -24.10
C TYR A 264 12.19 -3.41 -23.06
N TYR A 265 12.36 -4.65 -23.49
CA TYR A 265 12.64 -5.75 -22.57
C TYR A 265 14.01 -5.64 -21.89
N ARG A 266 15.06 -5.17 -22.61
CA ARG A 266 16.39 -4.94 -22.01
C ARG A 266 16.38 -3.82 -20.99
N GLU A 267 15.65 -2.75 -21.27
CA GLU A 267 15.44 -1.66 -20.31
C GLU A 267 14.68 -2.14 -19.06
N ALA A 268 13.62 -2.93 -19.24
CA ALA A 268 12.88 -3.55 -18.17
C ALA A 268 13.74 -4.52 -17.33
N GLU A 269 14.58 -5.34 -17.98
CA GLU A 269 15.53 -6.23 -17.30
C GLU A 269 16.48 -5.44 -16.39
N CYS A 270 17.02 -4.34 -16.90
CA CYS A 270 17.90 -3.46 -16.13
C CYS A 270 17.19 -2.89 -14.90
N LEU A 271 15.95 -2.44 -15.03
CA LEU A 271 15.16 -1.92 -13.92
C LEU A 271 14.79 -3.01 -12.91
N PHE A 272 14.37 -4.19 -13.35
CA PHE A 272 14.07 -5.31 -12.46
C PHE A 272 15.29 -5.76 -11.66
N LYS A 273 16.46 -5.74 -12.26
CA LYS A 273 17.72 -6.07 -11.59
C LYS A 273 17.97 -5.25 -10.33
N PHE A 274 17.60 -3.96 -10.35
CA PHE A 274 17.88 -3.04 -9.24
C PHE A 274 16.67 -2.76 -8.35
N PHE A 275 15.47 -2.77 -8.89
CA PHE A 275 14.26 -2.26 -8.22
C PHE A 275 13.11 -3.25 -8.17
N GLY A 276 13.17 -4.33 -8.93
CA GLY A 276 12.08 -5.28 -9.09
C GLY A 276 12.20 -6.56 -8.27
N PRO A 277 11.15 -7.40 -8.30
CA PRO A 277 11.20 -8.75 -7.77
C PRO A 277 12.24 -9.60 -8.50
N GLN A 278 13.02 -10.36 -7.75
CA GLN A 278 14.10 -11.20 -8.32
C GLN A 278 13.57 -12.21 -9.34
N ASN A 279 12.37 -12.77 -9.13
CA ASN A 279 11.75 -13.70 -10.07
C ASN A 279 11.46 -13.05 -11.42
N SER A 280 10.97 -11.81 -11.45
CA SER A 280 10.71 -11.06 -12.69
C SER A 280 12.01 -10.80 -13.46
N TYR A 281 13.09 -10.44 -12.76
CA TYR A 281 14.41 -10.29 -13.37
C TYR A 281 14.91 -11.60 -13.99
N LEU A 282 14.83 -12.72 -13.27
CA LEU A 282 15.32 -14.02 -13.76
C LEU A 282 14.52 -14.51 -14.97
N SER A 283 13.19 -14.40 -14.94
CA SER A 283 12.33 -14.78 -16.07
C SER A 283 12.63 -13.97 -17.32
N LEU A 284 12.81 -12.65 -17.18
CA LEU A 284 13.09 -11.79 -18.32
C LEU A 284 14.50 -12.00 -18.87
N LYS A 285 15.47 -12.24 -18.00
CA LYS A 285 16.85 -12.57 -18.39
C LYS A 285 16.93 -13.87 -19.17
N GLU A 286 16.18 -14.90 -18.74
CA GLU A 286 16.07 -16.19 -19.45
C GLU A 286 15.42 -16.00 -20.83
N TYR A 287 14.39 -15.17 -20.95
CA TYR A 287 13.74 -14.85 -22.21
C TYR A 287 14.66 -14.12 -23.21
N LEU A 288 15.59 -13.30 -22.72
CA LEU A 288 16.50 -12.49 -23.53
C LEU A 288 17.83 -13.19 -23.87
N SER A 289 18.11 -14.34 -23.24
CA SER A 289 19.32 -15.14 -23.49
C SER A 289 19.16 -16.08 -24.68
#